data_263a9ea5605c42f202adb4993d7ace0b
#
_entry.id   263a9ea5605c42f202adb4993d7ace0b
#
_cell.length_a   1.000
_cell.length_b   1.000
_cell.length_c   1.000
_cell.angle_alpha   90.00
_cell.angle_beta   90.00
_cell.angle_gamma   90.00
#
_symmetry.space_group_name_H-M   'P 1'
#
loop_
_entity.id
_entity.type
_entity.pdbx_description
1 polymer ?
#
loop_
_entity_poly.entity_id
_entity_poly.type
_entity_poly.pdbx_seq_one_letter_code
_entity_poly.pdbx_strand_id
1 'polypeptide(L)'
;MNVEMRGLHLLLLSVLAAAPVAGQEARDTLDVFFVGNSYIYFNNLPGLVEGISEKLDGPHLKTASHTHGGHRLSEHLSDGHLPSALQSDGSMSQTWDFVVLQEQSALATVTDTVTGELGSPVEFQRAVHDLASQVRNLGATPALYMTWAKRRWPAQLTDISAAYRGVGAELDAPVAPVGEAWAAVSTRRPDLELFVADGSHPNPAGSYLAACVMYATLTGRSPVGAPREVWGQPWNGAGPMESDTPALLVSLTAADAAFLQEVAWEVVNHAEAR
;
A
#
# COMPACT_ATOMS: atom_id res chain seq x y z
N MET A 1 6.71 -53.15 53.90
CA MET A 1 6.37 -53.15 52.50
C MET A 1 5.66 -51.76 52.25
N ASN A 2 6.46 -50.73 52.01
CA ASN A 2 5.97 -49.37 51.91
C ASN A 2 5.78 -49.06 50.41
N VAL A 3 4.55 -48.70 50.03
CA VAL A 3 4.20 -48.24 48.67
C VAL A 3 4.21 -46.72 48.68
N GLU A 4 5.20 -46.11 48.03
CA GLU A 4 5.23 -44.65 47.78
C GLU A 4 4.26 -44.28 46.66
N MET A 5 3.26 -43.47 47.00
CA MET A 5 2.40 -42.82 46.01
C MET A 5 3.12 -41.57 45.46
N ARG A 6 3.52 -41.64 44.19
CA ARG A 6 4.02 -40.48 43.45
C ARG A 6 2.83 -39.60 43.03
N GLY A 7 2.76 -38.41 43.60
CA GLY A 7 1.79 -37.40 43.23
C GLY A 7 2.10 -36.81 41.84
N LEU A 8 1.15 -36.95 40.93
CA LEU A 8 1.15 -36.34 39.59
C LEU A 8 0.71 -34.89 39.72
N HIS A 9 1.65 -33.94 39.60
CA HIS A 9 1.32 -32.52 39.56
C HIS A 9 0.85 -32.15 38.14
N LEU A 10 -0.44 -31.95 37.98
CA LEU A 10 -1.02 -31.37 36.77
C LEU A 10 -0.75 -29.85 36.75
N LEU A 11 0.16 -29.41 35.88
CA LEU A 11 0.32 -27.99 35.55
C LEU A 11 -0.87 -27.57 34.67
N LEU A 12 -1.81 -26.81 35.25
CA LEU A 12 -2.80 -26.09 34.47
C LEU A 12 -2.12 -24.86 33.81
N LEU A 13 -1.84 -24.96 32.51
CA LEU A 13 -1.54 -23.78 31.70
C LEU A 13 -2.85 -22.98 31.52
N SER A 14 -2.98 -21.90 32.25
CA SER A 14 -4.02 -20.89 31.98
C SER A 14 -3.63 -20.11 30.74
N VAL A 15 -4.25 -20.41 29.60
CA VAL A 15 -4.24 -19.56 28.41
C VAL A 15 -5.05 -18.30 28.77
N LEU A 16 -4.36 -17.19 29.04
CA LEU A 16 -5.00 -15.87 29.04
C LEU A 16 -5.40 -15.57 27.60
N ALA A 17 -6.66 -15.76 27.27
CA ALA A 17 -7.23 -15.16 26.09
C ALA A 17 -7.19 -13.65 26.27
N ALA A 18 -6.41 -12.94 25.45
CA ALA A 18 -6.45 -11.49 25.36
C ALA A 18 -7.88 -11.09 24.97
N ALA A 19 -8.58 -10.38 25.85
CA ALA A 19 -9.87 -9.82 25.53
C ALA A 19 -9.67 -8.79 24.38
N PRO A 20 -10.57 -8.75 23.37
CA PRO A 20 -10.52 -7.70 22.38
C PRO A 20 -10.69 -6.37 23.10
N VAL A 21 -9.83 -5.39 22.76
CA VAL A 21 -9.97 -4.01 23.21
C VAL A 21 -11.33 -3.53 22.72
N ALA A 22 -12.27 -3.39 23.63
CA ALA A 22 -13.61 -2.90 23.35
C ALA A 22 -13.52 -1.42 22.97
N GLY A 23 -14.05 -1.06 21.78
CA GLY A 23 -14.58 0.27 21.54
C GLY A 23 -13.82 1.21 20.62
N GLN A 24 -13.33 0.74 19.47
CA GLN A 24 -13.28 1.62 18.33
C GLN A 24 -14.48 1.27 17.46
N GLU A 25 -15.52 2.14 17.50
CA GLU A 25 -16.61 2.05 16.51
C GLU A 25 -15.95 2.02 15.14
N ALA A 26 -16.26 0.98 14.35
CA ALA A 26 -15.75 0.88 12.99
C ALA A 26 -16.20 2.14 12.26
N ARG A 27 -15.25 3.01 11.88
CA ARG A 27 -15.57 4.21 11.11
C ARG A 27 -16.10 3.76 9.75
N ASP A 28 -17.21 4.33 9.32
CA ASP A 28 -17.79 4.06 8.01
C ASP A 28 -16.92 4.64 6.88
N THR A 29 -16.02 5.56 7.19
CA THR A 29 -15.13 6.24 6.23
C THR A 29 -13.73 6.42 6.82
N LEU A 30 -12.70 6.22 5.99
CA LEU A 30 -11.30 6.53 6.29
C LEU A 30 -10.79 7.54 5.25
N ASP A 31 -10.16 8.61 5.71
CA ASP A 31 -9.52 9.62 4.87
C ASP A 31 -8.05 9.24 4.65
N VAL A 32 -7.65 9.06 3.38
CA VAL A 32 -6.34 8.54 2.98
C VAL A 32 -5.64 9.52 2.04
N PHE A 33 -4.45 9.97 2.41
CA PHE A 33 -3.63 10.86 1.58
C PHE A 33 -2.43 10.12 1.00
N PHE A 34 -2.22 10.24 -0.31
CA PHE A 34 -1.11 9.59 -1.00
C PHE A 34 0.01 10.58 -1.33
N VAL A 35 1.24 10.23 -0.96
CA VAL A 35 2.46 10.99 -1.30
C VAL A 35 3.39 10.11 -2.12
N GLY A 36 3.80 10.58 -3.30
CA GLY A 36 4.74 9.85 -4.15
C GLY A 36 4.78 10.35 -5.59
N ASN A 37 4.83 9.45 -6.54
CA ASN A 37 5.11 9.79 -7.93
C ASN A 37 4.18 9.07 -8.94
N SER A 38 4.69 8.83 -10.15
CA SER A 38 3.92 8.20 -11.22
C SER A 38 3.32 6.83 -10.86
N TYR A 39 3.89 6.10 -9.92
CA TYR A 39 3.34 4.82 -9.47
C TYR A 39 2.01 4.97 -8.70
N ILE A 40 1.69 6.19 -8.25
CA ILE A 40 0.40 6.54 -7.65
C ILE A 40 -0.55 7.13 -8.70
N TYR A 41 -0.10 8.12 -9.50
CA TYR A 41 -1.04 8.80 -10.38
C TYR A 41 -1.39 8.02 -11.66
N PHE A 42 -0.57 7.04 -12.09
CA PHE A 42 -0.94 6.19 -13.23
C PHE A 42 -2.27 5.48 -12.97
N ASN A 43 -3.15 5.57 -13.97
CA ASN A 43 -4.52 5.03 -13.94
C ASN A 43 -5.34 5.55 -12.75
N ASN A 44 -4.93 6.68 -12.14
CA ASN A 44 -5.58 7.25 -10.96
C ASN A 44 -5.76 6.21 -9.82
N LEU A 45 -4.65 5.66 -9.30
CA LEU A 45 -4.69 4.70 -8.21
C LEU A 45 -5.54 5.17 -7.00
N PRO A 46 -5.46 6.43 -6.53
CA PRO A 46 -6.35 6.90 -5.47
C PRO A 46 -7.83 6.72 -5.81
N GLY A 47 -8.25 7.11 -7.02
CA GLY A 47 -9.63 6.90 -7.48
C GLY A 47 -10.01 5.43 -7.65
N LEU A 48 -9.05 4.54 -7.97
CA LEU A 48 -9.29 3.09 -7.96
C LEU A 48 -9.54 2.59 -6.53
N VAL A 49 -8.78 3.05 -5.54
CA VAL A 49 -8.96 2.69 -4.12
C VAL A 49 -10.33 3.14 -3.62
N GLU A 50 -10.76 4.35 -3.94
CA GLU A 50 -12.13 4.82 -3.64
C GLU A 50 -13.18 3.91 -4.27
N GLY A 51 -13.11 3.75 -5.58
CA GLY A 51 -14.14 3.04 -6.35
C GLY A 51 -14.28 1.57 -5.97
N ILE A 52 -13.20 0.86 -5.57
CA ILE A 52 -13.33 -0.50 -5.05
C ILE A 52 -13.95 -0.51 -3.65
N SER A 53 -13.60 0.46 -2.79
CA SER A 53 -14.09 0.53 -1.41
C SER A 53 -15.61 0.79 -1.35
N GLU A 54 -16.17 1.55 -2.30
CA GLU A 54 -17.61 1.85 -2.38
C GLU A 54 -18.51 0.62 -2.53
N LYS A 55 -17.97 -0.50 -3.00
CA LYS A 55 -18.72 -1.72 -3.32
C LYS A 55 -18.41 -2.89 -2.39
N LEU A 56 -17.53 -2.68 -1.42
CA LEU A 56 -17.12 -3.69 -0.45
C LEU A 56 -17.77 -3.43 0.91
N ASP A 57 -18.00 -4.50 1.67
CA ASP A 57 -18.51 -4.43 3.04
C ASP A 57 -17.38 -3.99 4.01
N GLY A 58 -16.99 -2.74 3.96
CA GLY A 58 -15.92 -2.17 4.78
C GLY A 58 -15.99 -0.65 4.83
N PRO A 59 -14.99 -0.01 5.46
CA PRO A 59 -14.90 1.44 5.43
C PRO A 59 -14.78 1.94 4.00
N HIS A 60 -15.50 3.01 3.69
CA HIS A 60 -15.31 3.75 2.47
C HIS A 60 -14.00 4.54 2.56
N LEU A 61 -13.12 4.43 1.56
CA LEU A 61 -11.86 5.14 1.53
C LEU A 61 -12.03 6.42 0.69
N LYS A 62 -11.92 7.59 1.33
CA LYS A 62 -11.83 8.87 0.62
C LYS A 62 -10.37 9.21 0.42
N THR A 63 -10.00 9.57 -0.80
CA THR A 63 -8.60 9.73 -1.14
C THR A 63 -8.26 11.13 -1.66
N ALA A 64 -7.05 11.59 -1.34
CA ALA A 64 -6.40 12.70 -2.00
C ALA A 64 -4.92 12.35 -2.23
N SER A 65 -4.22 13.14 -3.04
CA SER A 65 -2.83 12.85 -3.33
C SER A 65 -2.00 14.10 -3.62
N HIS A 66 -0.71 14.01 -3.28
CA HIS A 66 0.33 14.93 -3.70
C HIS A 66 1.41 14.15 -4.42
N THR A 67 1.47 14.27 -5.75
CA THR A 67 2.32 13.43 -6.58
C THR A 67 3.04 14.24 -7.64
N HIS A 68 4.32 13.93 -7.87
CA HIS A 68 5.12 14.50 -8.95
C HIS A 68 5.88 13.40 -9.70
N GLY A 69 5.97 13.52 -11.01
CA GLY A 69 6.61 12.51 -11.85
C GLY A 69 8.07 12.28 -11.46
N GLY A 70 8.40 11.03 -11.10
CA GLY A 70 9.75 10.62 -10.74
C GLY A 70 10.28 11.11 -9.39
N HIS A 71 9.51 11.89 -8.64
CA HIS A 71 9.94 12.43 -7.33
C HIS A 71 10.26 11.34 -6.33
N ARG A 72 11.28 11.63 -5.52
CA ARG A 72 11.63 10.91 -4.29
C ARG A 72 10.88 11.50 -3.11
N LEU A 73 10.73 10.76 -2.05
CA LEU A 73 10.16 11.27 -0.79
C LEU A 73 10.99 12.43 -0.20
N SER A 74 12.31 12.40 -0.38
CA SER A 74 13.19 13.51 0.03
C SER A 74 12.92 14.82 -0.74
N GLU A 75 12.45 14.75 -1.98
CA GLU A 75 12.07 15.91 -2.77
C GLU A 75 10.74 16.49 -2.28
N HIS A 76 9.76 15.65 -1.93
CA HIS A 76 8.51 16.09 -1.28
C HIS A 76 8.74 16.76 0.09
N LEU A 77 9.80 16.38 0.81
CA LEU A 77 10.21 17.07 2.04
C LEU A 77 10.78 18.46 1.77
N SER A 78 11.51 18.61 0.66
CA SER A 78 12.27 19.83 0.35
C SER A 78 11.50 20.87 -0.48
N ASP A 79 10.46 20.47 -1.22
CA ASP A 79 9.68 21.37 -2.07
C ASP A 79 8.76 22.33 -1.28
N GLY A 80 8.53 22.04 0.00
CA GLY A 80 7.74 22.88 0.91
C GLY A 80 6.22 22.87 0.63
N HIS A 81 5.75 22.07 -0.33
CA HIS A 81 4.34 22.01 -0.71
C HIS A 81 3.53 20.97 0.07
N LEU A 82 4.18 19.94 0.61
CA LEU A 82 3.49 18.86 1.31
C LEU A 82 2.65 19.35 2.52
N PRO A 83 3.12 20.27 3.39
CA PRO A 83 2.30 20.76 4.50
C PRO A 83 1.01 21.44 4.05
N SER A 84 1.07 22.22 2.97
CA SER A 84 -0.13 22.87 2.41
C SER A 84 -1.03 21.87 1.67
N ALA A 85 -0.46 20.87 1.00
CA ALA A 85 -1.22 19.80 0.36
C ALA A 85 -1.99 18.92 1.37
N LEU A 86 -1.39 18.65 2.52
CA LEU A 86 -2.05 17.92 3.62
C LEU A 86 -3.17 18.74 4.29
N GLN A 87 -3.21 20.06 4.06
CA GLN A 87 -4.24 20.99 4.56
C GLN A 87 -5.19 21.45 3.45
N SER A 88 -5.33 20.72 2.37
CA SER A 88 -5.66 21.13 1.02
C SER A 88 -7.03 21.75 0.74
N ASP A 89 -7.91 21.93 1.72
CA ASP A 89 -9.18 22.63 1.48
C ASP A 89 -9.34 23.97 2.24
N GLY A 90 -8.25 24.44 2.87
CA GLY A 90 -8.32 25.63 3.73
C GLY A 90 -9.08 25.42 5.03
N SER A 91 -9.58 24.22 5.27
CA SER A 91 -10.18 23.80 6.53
C SER A 91 -9.09 23.25 7.45
N MET A 92 -8.87 23.94 8.56
CA MET A 92 -7.96 23.44 9.63
C MET A 92 -8.50 22.16 10.32
N SER A 93 -9.56 21.55 9.78
CA SER A 93 -10.28 20.43 10.39
C SER A 93 -10.18 19.11 9.62
N GLN A 94 -9.52 19.05 8.46
CA GLN A 94 -9.35 17.77 7.79
C GLN A 94 -8.25 16.96 8.48
N THR A 95 -8.64 15.87 9.10
CA THR A 95 -7.74 14.90 9.72
C THR A 95 -7.66 13.67 8.82
N TRP A 96 -6.46 13.35 8.37
CA TRP A 96 -6.21 12.12 7.64
C TRP A 96 -6.11 10.95 8.63
N ASP A 97 -6.71 9.81 8.29
CA ASP A 97 -6.51 8.56 9.03
C ASP A 97 -5.16 7.95 8.64
N PHE A 98 -4.86 7.95 7.35
CA PHE A 98 -3.59 7.45 6.81
C PHE A 98 -2.94 8.44 5.85
N VAL A 99 -1.60 8.49 5.89
CA VAL A 99 -0.78 9.07 4.83
C VAL A 99 0.11 7.97 4.26
N VAL A 100 -0.14 7.62 2.99
CA VAL A 100 0.56 6.57 2.27
C VAL A 100 1.80 7.15 1.61
N LEU A 101 2.97 6.61 1.95
CA LEU A 101 4.27 7.06 1.46
C LEU A 101 4.81 6.08 0.42
N GLN A 102 5.02 6.55 -0.81
CA GLN A 102 5.59 5.77 -1.90
C GLN A 102 6.89 6.41 -2.38
N GLU A 103 7.99 5.68 -2.26
CA GLU A 103 9.30 6.12 -2.71
C GLU A 103 9.52 5.84 -4.21
N GLN A 104 10.44 6.56 -4.83
CA GLN A 104 10.88 6.31 -6.19
C GLN A 104 11.32 4.85 -6.35
N SER A 105 10.92 4.22 -7.45
CA SER A 105 10.90 2.76 -7.68
C SER A 105 12.19 2.01 -7.30
N ALA A 106 13.36 2.60 -7.52
CA ALA A 106 14.64 1.93 -7.30
C ALA A 106 15.36 2.39 -6.03
N LEU A 107 14.89 3.45 -5.35
CA LEU A 107 15.65 4.06 -4.27
C LEU A 107 15.81 3.15 -3.05
N ALA A 108 14.84 2.27 -2.80
CA ALA A 108 14.91 1.28 -1.72
C ALA A 108 15.97 0.18 -1.95
N THR A 109 16.53 0.06 -3.17
CA THR A 109 17.57 -0.90 -3.51
C THR A 109 18.98 -0.30 -3.36
N VAL A 110 20.00 -1.16 -3.36
CA VAL A 110 21.38 -0.70 -3.52
C VAL A 110 21.64 -0.27 -4.97
N THR A 111 22.55 0.69 -5.15
CA THR A 111 22.95 1.10 -6.49
C THR A 111 23.52 -0.09 -7.27
N ASP A 112 22.89 -0.43 -8.39
CA ASP A 112 23.37 -1.46 -9.29
C ASP A 112 24.36 -0.85 -10.29
N THR A 113 25.65 -1.15 -10.12
CA THR A 113 26.72 -0.64 -10.97
C THR A 113 26.70 -1.28 -12.38
N VAL A 114 26.00 -2.39 -12.58
CA VAL A 114 25.89 -3.07 -13.88
C VAL A 114 24.79 -2.45 -14.72
N THR A 115 23.64 -2.16 -14.10
CA THR A 115 22.48 -1.57 -14.79
C THR A 115 22.51 -0.05 -14.83
N GLY A 116 23.32 0.58 -13.96
CA GLY A 116 23.36 2.03 -13.77
C GLY A 116 22.16 2.57 -12.99
N GLU A 117 21.33 1.72 -12.41
CA GLU A 117 20.21 2.16 -11.59
C GLU A 117 20.68 2.62 -10.21
N LEU A 118 20.35 3.88 -9.89
CA LEU A 118 20.77 4.48 -8.63
C LEU A 118 19.79 4.10 -7.52
N GLY A 119 20.26 3.33 -6.53
CA GLY A 119 19.56 3.08 -5.29
C GLY A 119 20.27 3.76 -4.12
N SER A 120 19.54 4.06 -3.07
CA SER A 120 20.06 4.61 -1.83
C SER A 120 19.16 4.22 -0.66
N PRO A 121 19.32 3.00 -0.10
CA PRO A 121 18.51 2.55 1.04
C PRO A 121 18.59 3.51 2.23
N VAL A 122 19.73 4.17 2.43
CA VAL A 122 19.92 5.16 3.51
C VAL A 122 19.09 6.41 3.28
N GLU A 123 19.04 6.92 2.03
CA GLU A 123 18.17 8.05 1.68
C GLU A 123 16.69 7.69 1.82
N PHE A 124 16.29 6.51 1.32
CA PHE A 124 14.96 5.95 1.50
C PHE A 124 14.56 5.92 2.98
N GLN A 125 15.35 5.26 3.81
CA GLN A 125 15.07 5.13 5.23
C GLN A 125 14.91 6.50 5.90
N ARG A 126 15.84 7.42 5.66
CA ARG A 126 15.80 8.76 6.24
C ARG A 126 14.55 9.53 5.82
N ALA A 127 14.23 9.54 4.52
CA ALA A 127 13.08 10.28 4.01
C ALA A 127 11.76 9.73 4.58
N VAL A 128 11.62 8.40 4.69
CA VAL A 128 10.45 7.78 5.30
C VAL A 128 10.33 8.14 6.79
N HIS A 129 11.42 8.10 7.55
CA HIS A 129 11.41 8.48 8.97
C HIS A 129 11.00 9.95 9.16
N ASP A 130 11.58 10.85 8.36
CA ASP A 130 11.28 12.28 8.44
C ASP A 130 9.81 12.57 8.11
N LEU A 131 9.26 11.95 7.05
CA LEU A 131 7.85 12.09 6.68
C LEU A 131 6.92 11.45 7.69
N ALA A 132 7.23 10.24 8.16
CA ALA A 132 6.42 9.56 9.15
C ALA A 132 6.30 10.35 10.46
N SER A 133 7.37 11.03 10.86
CA SER A 133 7.34 11.94 12.01
C SER A 133 6.39 13.12 11.77
N GLN A 134 6.43 13.75 10.59
CA GLN A 134 5.52 14.84 10.25
C GLN A 134 4.07 14.37 10.19
N VAL A 135 3.81 13.22 9.57
CA VAL A 135 2.48 12.60 9.49
C VAL A 135 1.89 12.37 10.88
N ARG A 136 2.68 11.81 11.81
CA ARG A 136 2.23 11.58 13.19
C ARG A 136 1.96 12.88 13.94
N ASN A 137 2.73 13.91 13.69
CA ASN A 137 2.49 15.23 14.29
C ASN A 137 1.16 15.85 13.83
N LEU A 138 0.62 15.42 12.68
CA LEU A 138 -0.70 15.80 12.20
C LEU A 138 -1.82 14.88 12.72
N GLY A 139 -1.49 13.87 13.53
CA GLY A 139 -2.45 12.90 14.06
C GLY A 139 -2.81 11.76 13.13
N ALA A 140 -2.14 11.65 11.97
CA ALA A 140 -2.36 10.59 11.00
C ALA A 140 -1.41 9.39 11.20
N THR A 141 -1.78 8.24 10.67
CA THR A 141 -0.93 7.05 10.65
C THR A 141 -0.14 6.99 9.32
N PRO A 142 1.20 6.96 9.35
CA PRO A 142 1.97 6.70 8.15
C PRO A 142 1.77 5.25 7.70
N ALA A 143 1.56 5.02 6.41
CA ALA A 143 1.51 3.71 5.77
C ALA A 143 2.50 3.66 4.61
N LEU A 144 3.13 2.52 4.37
CA LEU A 144 4.17 2.40 3.36
C LEU A 144 3.64 1.65 2.14
N TYR A 145 3.83 2.22 0.95
CA TYR A 145 3.49 1.58 -0.31
C TYR A 145 4.74 0.87 -0.86
N MET A 146 4.92 -0.42 -0.59
CA MET A 146 5.99 -1.22 -1.16
C MET A 146 5.80 -1.36 -2.66
N THR A 147 6.69 -0.77 -3.44
CA THR A 147 6.68 -0.84 -4.91
C THR A 147 7.18 -2.21 -5.41
N TRP A 148 7.04 -2.44 -6.70
CA TRP A 148 7.51 -3.66 -7.37
C TRP A 148 8.86 -3.46 -8.06
N ALA A 149 9.55 -4.57 -8.33
CA ALA A 149 10.73 -4.57 -9.17
C ALA A 149 10.36 -4.33 -10.65
N LYS A 150 11.17 -3.57 -11.37
CA LYS A 150 10.99 -3.40 -12.82
C LYS A 150 11.11 -4.76 -13.54
N ARG A 151 10.37 -4.93 -14.64
CA ARG A 151 10.31 -6.18 -15.41
C ARG A 151 11.69 -6.76 -15.70
N ARG A 152 12.64 -5.91 -16.09
CA ARG A 152 14.01 -6.33 -16.46
C ARG A 152 14.91 -6.69 -15.28
N TRP A 153 14.49 -6.34 -14.04
CA TRP A 153 15.29 -6.58 -12.82
C TRP A 153 14.45 -7.19 -11.68
N PRO A 154 13.83 -8.34 -11.90
CA PRO A 154 12.90 -8.93 -10.92
C PRO A 154 13.59 -9.28 -9.59
N ALA A 155 14.91 -9.52 -9.59
CA ALA A 155 15.69 -9.80 -8.39
C ALA A 155 15.74 -8.64 -7.39
N GLN A 156 15.52 -7.39 -7.83
CA GLN A 156 15.48 -6.22 -6.95
C GLN A 156 14.33 -6.28 -5.92
N LEU A 157 13.31 -7.11 -6.15
CA LEU A 157 12.22 -7.25 -5.19
C LEU A 157 12.70 -7.68 -3.80
N THR A 158 13.74 -8.49 -3.72
CA THR A 158 14.31 -8.93 -2.43
C THR A 158 14.77 -7.73 -1.60
N ASP A 159 15.50 -6.80 -2.22
CA ASP A 159 16.00 -5.61 -1.54
C ASP A 159 14.86 -4.63 -1.23
N ILE A 160 13.94 -4.41 -2.17
CA ILE A 160 12.76 -3.57 -1.97
C ILE A 160 11.94 -4.08 -0.78
N SER A 161 11.63 -5.36 -0.76
CA SER A 161 10.84 -5.98 0.30
C SER A 161 11.53 -5.86 1.66
N ALA A 162 12.83 -6.15 1.73
CA ALA A 162 13.61 -6.03 2.96
C ALA A 162 13.64 -4.57 3.48
N ALA A 163 13.85 -3.60 2.60
CA ALA A 163 13.90 -2.18 2.98
C ALA A 163 12.56 -1.68 3.52
N TYR A 164 11.45 -1.92 2.80
CA TYR A 164 10.13 -1.48 3.24
C TYR A 164 9.66 -2.17 4.52
N ARG A 165 9.88 -3.48 4.65
CA ARG A 165 9.53 -4.22 5.86
C ARG A 165 10.36 -3.80 7.07
N GLY A 166 11.67 -3.56 6.85
CA GLY A 166 12.56 -3.07 7.90
C GLY A 166 12.08 -1.73 8.47
N VAL A 167 11.86 -0.74 7.61
CA VAL A 167 11.39 0.58 8.02
C VAL A 167 9.96 0.53 8.58
N GLY A 168 9.08 -0.30 8.01
CA GLY A 168 7.73 -0.51 8.53
C GLY A 168 7.73 -1.04 9.96
N ALA A 169 8.59 -2.02 10.25
CA ALA A 169 8.74 -2.56 11.60
C ALA A 169 9.35 -1.55 12.58
N GLU A 170 10.37 -0.78 12.16
CA GLU A 170 10.98 0.28 12.98
C GLU A 170 9.98 1.37 13.35
N LEU A 171 9.08 1.68 12.44
CA LEU A 171 8.08 2.74 12.60
C LEU A 171 6.74 2.24 13.15
N ASP A 172 6.52 0.96 13.34
CA ASP A 172 5.19 0.39 13.61
C ASP A 172 4.15 0.94 12.60
N ALA A 173 4.51 0.88 11.31
CA ALA A 173 3.71 1.39 10.21
C ALA A 173 3.28 0.24 9.28
N PRO A 174 1.99 0.17 8.89
CA PRO A 174 1.53 -0.85 7.95
C PRO A 174 2.25 -0.71 6.61
N VAL A 175 2.63 -1.84 6.03
CA VAL A 175 3.28 -1.92 4.72
C VAL A 175 2.33 -2.61 3.75
N ALA A 176 1.86 -1.90 2.73
CA ALA A 176 1.11 -2.47 1.61
C ALA A 176 2.07 -3.22 0.68
N PRO A 177 2.07 -4.57 0.66
CA PRO A 177 3.10 -5.38 0.00
C PRO A 177 2.82 -5.56 -1.51
N VAL A 178 2.58 -4.45 -2.22
CA VAL A 178 2.20 -4.48 -3.64
C VAL A 178 3.25 -5.17 -4.51
N GLY A 179 4.54 -4.95 -4.24
CA GLY A 179 5.63 -5.59 -4.98
C GLY A 179 5.62 -7.11 -4.85
N GLU A 180 5.28 -7.64 -3.68
CA GLU A 180 5.17 -9.08 -3.46
C GLU A 180 3.93 -9.66 -4.15
N ALA A 181 2.80 -8.96 -4.11
CA ALA A 181 1.60 -9.34 -4.87
C ALA A 181 1.87 -9.34 -6.39
N TRP A 182 2.62 -8.35 -6.88
CA TRP A 182 3.04 -8.27 -8.28
C TRP A 182 3.86 -9.49 -8.71
N ALA A 183 4.84 -9.88 -7.91
CA ALA A 183 5.66 -11.07 -8.16
C ALA A 183 4.83 -12.37 -8.10
N ALA A 184 3.87 -12.45 -7.17
CA ALA A 184 2.97 -13.59 -7.09
C ALA A 184 2.09 -13.74 -8.35
N VAL A 185 1.55 -12.64 -8.87
CA VAL A 185 0.82 -12.61 -10.15
C VAL A 185 1.73 -13.02 -11.30
N SER A 186 2.91 -12.40 -11.44
CA SER A 186 3.85 -12.70 -12.52
C SER A 186 4.30 -14.15 -12.54
N THR A 187 4.34 -14.81 -11.38
CA THR A 187 4.70 -16.22 -11.24
C THR A 187 3.53 -17.16 -11.59
N ARG A 188 2.32 -16.84 -11.10
CA ARG A 188 1.15 -17.73 -11.22
C ARG A 188 0.40 -17.55 -12.54
N ARG A 189 0.40 -16.32 -13.08
CA ARG A 189 -0.27 -15.92 -14.32
C ARG A 189 0.65 -15.04 -15.16
N PRO A 190 1.73 -15.61 -15.75
CA PRO A 190 2.68 -14.85 -16.58
C PRO A 190 2.04 -14.28 -17.86
N ASP A 191 0.86 -14.75 -18.22
CA ASP A 191 0.02 -14.23 -19.31
C ASP A 191 -0.73 -12.95 -18.93
N LEU A 192 -0.91 -12.67 -17.63
CA LEU A 192 -1.59 -11.47 -17.15
C LEU A 192 -0.58 -10.33 -16.98
N GLU A 193 -0.51 -9.48 -18.01
CA GLU A 193 0.40 -8.35 -18.02
C GLU A 193 -0.04 -7.27 -17.02
N LEU A 194 0.90 -6.78 -16.21
CA LEU A 194 0.67 -5.73 -15.23
C LEU A 194 1.39 -4.43 -15.54
N PHE A 195 2.35 -4.45 -16.47
CA PHE A 195 3.12 -3.28 -16.87
C PHE A 195 2.59 -2.66 -18.17
N VAL A 196 2.83 -1.37 -18.35
CA VAL A 196 2.85 -0.80 -19.70
C VAL A 196 4.14 -1.19 -20.44
N ALA A 197 4.30 -0.75 -21.68
CA ALA A 197 5.41 -1.17 -22.56
C ALA A 197 6.81 -0.89 -22.00
N ASP A 198 6.96 0.10 -21.11
CA ASP A 198 8.26 0.46 -20.53
C ASP A 198 8.77 -0.54 -19.48
N GLY A 199 7.92 -1.47 -19.03
CA GLY A 199 8.27 -2.47 -18.02
C GLY A 199 8.54 -1.91 -16.61
N SER A 200 8.05 -0.71 -16.33
CA SER A 200 8.19 0.00 -15.08
C SER A 200 6.83 0.45 -14.52
N HIS A 201 6.08 1.25 -15.31
CA HIS A 201 4.79 1.77 -14.87
C HIS A 201 3.67 0.73 -14.97
N PRO A 202 2.65 0.86 -14.12
CA PRO A 202 1.53 -0.06 -14.11
C PRO A 202 0.58 0.18 -15.30
N ASN A 203 0.07 -0.89 -15.88
CA ASN A 203 -1.13 -0.81 -16.71
C ASN A 203 -2.39 -0.81 -15.79
N PRO A 204 -3.62 -0.71 -16.34
CA PRO A 204 -4.83 -0.71 -15.51
C PRO A 204 -4.98 -1.94 -14.59
N ALA A 205 -4.56 -3.14 -15.03
CA ALA A 205 -4.61 -4.35 -14.19
C ALA A 205 -3.61 -4.30 -13.04
N GLY A 206 -2.40 -3.75 -13.29
CA GLY A 206 -1.39 -3.54 -12.25
C GLY A 206 -1.84 -2.52 -11.20
N SER A 207 -2.46 -1.41 -11.63
CA SER A 207 -3.02 -0.44 -10.69
C SER A 207 -4.21 -1.00 -9.90
N TYR A 208 -5.03 -1.86 -10.52
CA TYR A 208 -6.10 -2.55 -9.82
C TYR A 208 -5.59 -3.50 -8.74
N LEU A 209 -4.55 -4.28 -9.03
CA LEU A 209 -3.88 -5.11 -8.03
C LEU A 209 -3.38 -4.25 -6.86
N ALA A 210 -2.70 -3.14 -7.16
CA ALA A 210 -2.20 -2.22 -6.14
C ALA A 210 -3.34 -1.64 -5.28
N ALA A 211 -4.48 -1.29 -5.89
CA ALA A 211 -5.66 -0.80 -5.17
C ALA A 211 -6.25 -1.87 -4.24
N CYS A 212 -6.34 -3.13 -4.69
CA CYS A 212 -6.80 -4.25 -3.87
C CYS A 212 -5.88 -4.50 -2.66
N VAL A 213 -4.55 -4.47 -2.86
CA VAL A 213 -3.56 -4.60 -1.78
C VAL A 213 -3.68 -3.42 -0.80
N MET A 214 -3.82 -2.21 -1.31
CA MET A 214 -3.96 -1.01 -0.50
C MET A 214 -5.23 -1.07 0.37
N TYR A 215 -6.37 -1.41 -0.23
CA TYR A 215 -7.61 -1.61 0.51
C TYR A 215 -7.45 -2.64 1.63
N ALA A 216 -6.90 -3.81 1.30
CA ALA A 216 -6.70 -4.87 2.28
C ALA A 216 -5.79 -4.43 3.44
N THR A 217 -4.68 -3.73 3.14
CA THR A 217 -3.72 -3.26 4.15
C THR A 217 -4.32 -2.19 5.06
N LEU A 218 -5.04 -1.20 4.50
CA LEU A 218 -5.55 -0.09 5.28
C LEU A 218 -6.81 -0.43 6.10
N THR A 219 -7.58 -1.43 5.65
CA THR A 219 -8.85 -1.79 6.30
C THR A 219 -8.79 -3.09 7.08
N GLY A 220 -7.79 -3.94 6.86
CA GLY A 220 -7.74 -5.31 7.37
C GLY A 220 -8.86 -6.21 6.79
N ARG A 221 -9.46 -5.83 5.66
CA ARG A 221 -10.59 -6.53 5.05
C ARG A 221 -10.26 -7.06 3.65
N SER A 222 -10.93 -8.15 3.28
CA SER A 222 -10.74 -8.78 1.98
C SER A 222 -11.23 -7.88 0.84
N PRO A 223 -10.43 -7.71 -0.24
CA PRO A 223 -10.87 -7.04 -1.45
C PRO A 223 -11.66 -7.98 -2.39
N VAL A 224 -11.87 -9.24 -2.00
CA VAL A 224 -12.63 -10.20 -2.81
C VAL A 224 -14.08 -9.74 -2.94
N GLY A 225 -14.56 -9.67 -4.19
CA GLY A 225 -15.87 -9.11 -4.53
C GLY A 225 -15.82 -7.65 -4.98
N ALA A 226 -14.64 -7.02 -5.01
CA ALA A 226 -14.49 -5.68 -5.57
C ALA A 226 -14.95 -5.62 -7.05
N PRO A 227 -15.46 -4.47 -7.52
CA PRO A 227 -15.92 -4.33 -8.89
C PRO A 227 -14.76 -4.51 -9.88
N ARG A 228 -15.00 -5.24 -10.96
CA ARG A 228 -14.04 -5.43 -12.06
C ARG A 228 -13.96 -4.25 -13.03
N GLU A 229 -14.93 -3.37 -12.96
CA GLU A 229 -14.98 -2.09 -13.67
C GLU A 229 -15.08 -0.98 -12.64
N VAL A 230 -14.11 -0.07 -12.65
CA VAL A 230 -14.06 1.06 -11.73
C VAL A 230 -14.04 2.36 -12.52
N TRP A 231 -14.92 3.26 -12.13
CA TRP A 231 -15.07 4.58 -12.69
C TRP A 231 -14.57 5.63 -11.69
N GLY A 232 -13.96 6.69 -12.17
CA GLY A 232 -13.45 7.77 -11.33
C GLY A 232 -12.99 8.95 -12.14
N GLN A 233 -12.32 9.90 -11.48
CA GLN A 233 -11.77 11.06 -12.17
C GLN A 233 -10.76 10.61 -13.24
N PRO A 234 -10.86 11.13 -14.50
CA PRO A 234 -9.88 10.83 -15.53
C PRO A 234 -8.47 11.28 -15.09
N TRP A 235 -7.44 10.72 -15.72
CA TRP A 235 -6.05 11.13 -15.51
C TRP A 235 -5.37 11.44 -16.85
N ASN A 236 -4.35 12.31 -16.84
CA ASN A 236 -3.72 12.83 -18.05
C ASN A 236 -2.23 12.49 -18.19
N GLY A 237 -1.74 11.50 -17.47
CA GLY A 237 -0.31 11.16 -17.44
C GLY A 237 0.52 11.93 -16.42
N ALA A 238 -0.08 12.93 -15.74
CA ALA A 238 0.54 13.70 -14.67
C ALA A 238 -0.24 13.64 -13.35
N GLY A 239 -1.50 13.19 -13.40
CA GLY A 239 -2.37 13.07 -12.24
C GLY A 239 -3.85 13.04 -12.62
N PRO A 240 -4.74 12.92 -11.64
CA PRO A 240 -6.16 13.05 -11.84
C PRO A 240 -6.52 14.44 -12.41
N MET A 241 -7.54 14.48 -13.25
CA MET A 241 -8.09 15.69 -13.82
C MET A 241 -9.47 15.95 -13.21
N GLU A 242 -9.73 17.16 -12.76
CA GLU A 242 -11.10 17.54 -12.40
C GLU A 242 -12.02 17.41 -13.61
N SER A 243 -13.10 16.66 -13.46
CA SER A 243 -14.09 16.43 -14.50
C SER A 243 -15.45 16.13 -13.88
N ASP A 244 -16.50 16.73 -14.44
CA ASP A 244 -17.88 16.40 -14.08
C ASP A 244 -18.32 15.03 -14.63
N THR A 245 -17.51 14.44 -15.51
CA THR A 245 -17.80 13.14 -16.13
C THR A 245 -16.73 12.13 -15.73
N PRO A 246 -17.08 11.09 -14.94
CA PRO A 246 -16.17 10.01 -14.63
C PRO A 246 -15.69 9.27 -15.89
N ALA A 247 -14.45 8.80 -15.87
CA ALA A 247 -13.87 7.92 -16.87
C ALA A 247 -13.77 6.49 -16.34
N LEU A 248 -13.78 5.52 -17.24
CA LEU A 248 -13.49 4.12 -16.91
C LEU A 248 -11.99 3.99 -16.68
N LEU A 249 -11.59 3.79 -15.41
CA LEU A 249 -10.19 3.67 -15.00
C LEU A 249 -9.63 2.26 -15.25
N VAL A 250 -10.47 1.25 -15.03
CA VAL A 250 -10.13 -0.15 -15.25
C VAL A 250 -11.36 -0.95 -15.70
N SER A 251 -11.15 -1.90 -16.62
CA SER A 251 -12.12 -2.92 -16.98
C SER A 251 -11.39 -4.25 -17.16
N LEU A 252 -11.72 -5.24 -16.35
CA LEU A 252 -11.11 -6.56 -16.33
C LEU A 252 -12.13 -7.65 -16.67
N THR A 253 -11.65 -8.81 -17.09
CA THR A 253 -12.51 -10.01 -17.10
C THR A 253 -12.86 -10.41 -15.67
N ALA A 254 -13.98 -11.10 -15.47
CA ALA A 254 -14.34 -11.59 -14.13
C ALA A 254 -13.27 -12.51 -13.53
N ALA A 255 -12.63 -13.33 -14.37
CA ALA A 255 -11.57 -14.23 -13.93
C ALA A 255 -10.29 -13.50 -13.50
N ASP A 256 -9.86 -12.47 -14.26
CA ASP A 256 -8.67 -11.70 -13.92
C ASP A 256 -8.90 -10.88 -12.66
N ALA A 257 -10.06 -10.23 -12.53
CA ALA A 257 -10.39 -9.45 -11.33
C ALA A 257 -10.40 -10.34 -10.07
N ALA A 258 -11.10 -11.48 -10.11
CA ALA A 258 -11.15 -12.42 -8.99
C ALA A 258 -9.74 -12.90 -8.60
N PHE A 259 -8.93 -13.29 -9.58
CA PHE A 259 -7.55 -13.72 -9.35
C PHE A 259 -6.69 -12.64 -8.68
N LEU A 260 -6.76 -11.38 -9.15
CA LEU A 260 -5.99 -10.28 -8.58
C LEU A 260 -6.44 -9.95 -7.15
N GLN A 261 -7.74 -10.01 -6.86
CA GLN A 261 -8.31 -9.82 -5.53
C GLN A 261 -7.83 -10.90 -4.55
N GLU A 262 -7.86 -12.17 -4.97
CA GLU A 262 -7.40 -13.31 -4.17
C GLU A 262 -5.91 -13.20 -3.85
N VAL A 263 -5.07 -12.88 -4.85
CA VAL A 263 -3.63 -12.69 -4.66
C VAL A 263 -3.36 -11.53 -3.70
N ALA A 264 -4.06 -10.40 -3.85
CA ALA A 264 -3.91 -9.26 -2.96
C ALA A 264 -4.22 -9.64 -1.50
N TRP A 265 -5.34 -10.33 -1.28
CA TRP A 265 -5.75 -10.75 0.05
C TRP A 265 -4.77 -11.76 0.67
N GLU A 266 -4.37 -12.75 -0.10
CA GLU A 266 -3.42 -13.78 0.34
C GLU A 266 -2.08 -13.17 0.79
N VAL A 267 -1.53 -12.25 -0.01
CA VAL A 267 -0.23 -11.64 0.27
C VAL A 267 -0.29 -10.73 1.50
N VAL A 268 -1.35 -9.96 1.69
CA VAL A 268 -1.52 -9.11 2.88
C VAL A 268 -1.63 -9.96 4.14
N ASN A 269 -2.48 -11.00 4.15
CA ASN A 269 -2.62 -11.89 5.31
C ASN A 269 -1.33 -12.63 5.67
N HIS A 270 -0.55 -13.06 4.69
CA HIS A 270 0.74 -13.69 4.95
C HIS A 270 1.79 -12.70 5.49
N ALA A 271 1.64 -11.42 5.17
CA ALA A 271 2.52 -10.36 5.65
C ALA A 271 2.31 -10.07 7.15
N GLU A 272 1.06 -10.12 7.63
CA GLU A 272 0.70 -9.91 9.03
C GLU A 272 1.05 -11.10 9.94
N ALA A 273 1.19 -12.30 9.37
CA ALA A 273 1.51 -13.51 10.11
C ALA A 273 3.01 -13.71 10.39
N ARG A 274 3.89 -12.84 9.91
CA ARG A 274 5.34 -12.89 10.07
C ARG A 274 5.85 -11.83 11.02
#